data_57530aa810772a183bf756e8d65c6005
#
_entry.id   57530aa810772a183bf756e8d65c6005
#
_cell.length_a   1.000
_cell.length_b   1.000
_cell.length_c   1.000
_cell.angle_alpha   90.00
_cell.angle_beta   90.00
_cell.angle_gamma   90.00
#
_symmetry.space_group_name_H-M   'P 1'
#
loop_
_entity.id
_entity.type
_entity.pdbx_description
1 polymer ?
#
loop_
_entity_poly.entity_id
_entity_poly.type
_entity_poly.pdbx_seq_one_letter_code
_entity_poly.pdbx_strand_id
1 'polypeptide(L)'
;MECCIGWAKTQRHPTIPQKTAWQVYQEEKPYFIKLAPRFDGYAERPARVSPSSLVTYDRNRYSVDCDHVGKTVQVRVYADRIVIVRNAQVIGEHDRHFGRGKTIFNPWHYLAVLERKPGALRNGAPFRDWNLPEGIDRVHQQLKRRYTDWDRQFVGILQAVALYGLEPIEDACRQALKMNVISKETVLNLVHRSRDRRLEAVVDLPPHLVLKHEPVADCRRYDRLLKEVHHAAQ
;
A
#
# COMPACT_ATOMS: atom_id res chain seq x y z
N MET A 1 11.38 0.13 -33.28
CA MET A 1 10.53 1.17 -33.91
C MET A 1 11.35 2.09 -34.81
N GLU A 2 12.53 2.56 -34.40
CA GLU A 2 13.40 3.46 -35.19
C GLU A 2 13.78 2.89 -36.56
N CYS A 3 14.13 1.61 -36.65
CA CYS A 3 14.46 0.96 -37.93
C CYS A 3 13.31 1.01 -38.93
N CYS A 4 12.06 0.83 -38.50
CA CYS A 4 10.89 0.90 -39.38
C CYS A 4 10.68 2.31 -39.90
N ILE A 5 10.87 3.33 -39.08
CA ILE A 5 10.77 4.75 -39.48
C ILE A 5 11.88 5.09 -40.46
N GLY A 6 13.13 4.66 -40.19
CA GLY A 6 14.24 4.86 -41.10
C GLY A 6 13.99 4.26 -42.49
N TRP A 7 13.48 3.02 -42.53
CA TRP A 7 13.12 2.34 -43.75
C TRP A 7 11.98 3.08 -44.50
N ALA A 8 10.91 3.47 -43.81
CA ALA A 8 9.77 4.19 -44.43
C ALA A 8 10.17 5.55 -45.04
N LYS A 9 11.20 6.20 -44.52
CA LYS A 9 11.74 7.46 -45.07
C LYS A 9 12.52 7.28 -46.41
N THR A 10 13.07 6.10 -46.63
CA THR A 10 13.87 5.81 -47.81
C THR A 10 13.07 5.09 -48.91
N GLN A 11 12.03 4.36 -48.55
CA GLN A 11 11.22 3.58 -49.53
C GLN A 11 10.15 4.45 -50.15
N ARG A 12 9.98 4.29 -51.48
CA ARG A 12 8.91 4.92 -52.25
C ARG A 12 7.57 4.23 -51.94
N HIS A 13 6.50 5.02 -51.87
CA HIS A 13 5.17 4.47 -51.65
C HIS A 13 4.71 3.66 -52.88
N PRO A 14 4.17 2.44 -52.70
CA PRO A 14 3.86 1.53 -53.79
C PRO A 14 2.81 2.09 -54.79
N THR A 15 1.87 2.89 -54.29
CA THR A 15 0.77 3.45 -55.10
C THR A 15 1.04 4.89 -55.57
N ILE A 16 1.93 5.62 -54.87
CA ILE A 16 2.30 7.03 -55.18
C ILE A 16 3.82 7.12 -55.28
N PRO A 17 4.43 6.73 -56.41
CA PRO A 17 5.88 6.61 -56.53
C PRO A 17 6.68 7.91 -56.35
N GLN A 18 5.99 9.08 -56.45
CA GLN A 18 6.61 10.40 -56.26
C GLN A 18 6.88 10.72 -54.79
N LYS A 19 6.25 9.99 -53.85
CA LYS A 19 6.36 10.21 -52.42
C LYS A 19 6.97 9.00 -51.74
N THR A 20 7.65 9.23 -50.59
CA THR A 20 8.05 8.14 -49.73
C THR A 20 6.89 7.64 -48.88
N ALA A 21 6.98 6.40 -48.39
CA ALA A 21 5.97 5.85 -47.48
C ALA A 21 5.78 6.74 -46.22
N TRP A 22 6.86 7.37 -45.77
CA TRP A 22 6.81 8.31 -44.64
C TRP A 22 6.06 9.60 -44.96
N GLN A 23 6.24 10.16 -46.15
CA GLN A 23 5.53 11.39 -46.57
C GLN A 23 4.02 11.14 -46.63
N VAL A 24 3.60 10.02 -47.25
CA VAL A 24 2.19 9.64 -47.31
C VAL A 24 1.62 9.41 -45.88
N TYR A 25 2.37 8.72 -45.01
CA TYR A 25 1.97 8.56 -43.63
C TYR A 25 1.74 9.89 -42.91
N GLN A 26 2.61 10.89 -43.09
CA GLN A 26 2.45 12.21 -42.47
C GLN A 26 1.22 12.96 -42.97
N GLU A 27 0.85 12.79 -44.26
CA GLU A 27 -0.35 13.38 -44.84
C GLU A 27 -1.63 12.71 -44.35
N GLU A 28 -1.60 11.39 -44.12
CA GLU A 28 -2.74 10.62 -43.63
C GLU A 28 -2.93 10.75 -42.11
N LYS A 29 -1.87 11.03 -41.36
CA LYS A 29 -1.87 11.10 -39.90
C LYS A 29 -2.98 11.96 -39.28
N PRO A 30 -3.35 13.13 -39.82
CA PRO A 30 -4.45 13.95 -39.31
C PRO A 30 -5.82 13.27 -39.43
N TYR A 31 -5.98 12.35 -40.39
CA TYR A 31 -7.22 11.62 -40.64
C TYR A 31 -7.32 10.28 -39.90
N PHE A 32 -6.28 9.91 -39.14
CA PHE A 32 -6.31 8.68 -38.37
C PHE A 32 -7.32 8.78 -37.24
N ILE A 33 -8.15 7.76 -37.13
CA ILE A 33 -9.04 7.57 -35.99
C ILE A 33 -8.16 7.31 -34.77
N LYS A 34 -8.42 8.04 -33.69
CA LYS A 34 -7.75 7.78 -32.42
C LYS A 34 -7.99 6.31 -32.04
N LEU A 35 -6.92 5.55 -31.86
CA LEU A 35 -7.01 4.19 -31.36
C LEU A 35 -7.81 4.18 -30.06
N ALA A 36 -8.76 3.27 -29.95
CA ALA A 36 -9.37 2.89 -28.68
C ALA A 36 -8.29 2.53 -27.66
N PRO A 37 -8.60 2.53 -26.35
CA PRO A 37 -7.66 2.10 -25.32
C PRO A 37 -6.97 0.80 -25.74
N ARG A 38 -5.69 0.68 -25.37
CA ARG A 38 -4.87 -0.48 -25.70
C ARG A 38 -5.63 -1.76 -25.40
N PHE A 39 -5.68 -2.68 -26.38
CA PHE A 39 -6.36 -3.97 -26.21
C PHE A 39 -5.82 -4.69 -24.98
N ASP A 40 -6.72 -5.02 -24.04
CA ASP A 40 -6.40 -5.74 -22.81
C ASP A 40 -6.50 -7.25 -23.08
N GLY A 41 -5.41 -7.81 -23.58
CA GLY A 41 -5.34 -9.22 -24.02
C GLY A 41 -5.11 -10.17 -22.86
N TYR A 42 -6.19 -10.77 -22.34
CA TYR A 42 -6.13 -11.82 -21.34
C TYR A 42 -7.03 -13.01 -21.70
N ALA A 43 -6.72 -14.18 -21.16
CA ALA A 43 -7.64 -15.32 -21.13
C ALA A 43 -8.34 -15.34 -19.76
N GLU A 44 -9.67 -15.44 -19.75
CA GLU A 44 -10.45 -15.44 -18.51
C GLU A 44 -10.95 -16.86 -18.18
N ARG A 45 -10.85 -17.24 -16.91
CA ARG A 45 -11.35 -18.53 -16.41
C ARG A 45 -12.02 -18.36 -15.04
N PRO A 46 -13.17 -19.00 -14.79
CA PRO A 46 -13.78 -19.02 -13.48
C PRO A 46 -12.97 -19.94 -12.54
N ALA A 47 -12.88 -19.56 -11.28
CA ALA A 47 -12.27 -20.37 -10.23
C ALA A 47 -12.99 -20.11 -8.89
N ARG A 48 -12.82 -21.04 -7.94
CA ARG A 48 -13.34 -20.89 -6.57
C ARG A 48 -12.20 -20.63 -5.60
N VAL A 49 -12.39 -19.70 -4.70
CA VAL A 49 -11.43 -19.41 -3.65
C VAL A 49 -11.49 -20.49 -2.57
N SER A 50 -10.35 -21.07 -2.26
CA SER A 50 -10.22 -22.12 -1.23
C SER A 50 -10.38 -21.56 0.19
N PRO A 51 -10.60 -22.40 1.22
CA PRO A 51 -10.63 -21.97 2.62
C PRO A 51 -9.34 -21.30 3.11
N SER A 52 -8.21 -21.54 2.42
CA SER A 52 -6.91 -20.91 2.69
C SER A 52 -6.67 -19.65 1.86
N SER A 53 -7.72 -19.03 1.28
CA SER A 53 -7.64 -17.83 0.46
C SER A 53 -6.75 -17.96 -0.78
N LEU A 54 -6.79 -19.13 -1.41
CA LEU A 54 -6.00 -19.45 -2.59
C LEU A 54 -6.90 -19.77 -3.79
N VAL A 55 -6.48 -19.35 -4.96
CA VAL A 55 -7.05 -19.72 -6.26
C VAL A 55 -6.01 -20.55 -7.01
N THR A 56 -6.47 -21.65 -7.63
CA THR A 56 -5.58 -22.53 -8.40
C THR A 56 -5.67 -22.18 -9.89
N TYR A 57 -4.52 -21.97 -10.51
CA TYR A 57 -4.36 -21.84 -11.95
C TYR A 57 -3.08 -22.57 -12.40
N ASP A 58 -3.16 -23.34 -13.46
CA ASP A 58 -2.04 -24.09 -14.07
C ASP A 58 -1.16 -24.85 -13.03
N ARG A 59 -1.83 -25.55 -12.08
CA ARG A 59 -1.19 -26.31 -10.97
C ARG A 59 -0.41 -25.45 -9.97
N ASN A 60 -0.51 -24.13 -10.04
CA ASN A 60 0.01 -23.18 -9.05
C ASN A 60 -1.14 -22.58 -8.26
N ARG A 61 -0.86 -22.10 -7.06
CA ARG A 61 -1.83 -21.47 -6.17
C ARG A 61 -1.44 -20.01 -5.91
N TYR A 62 -2.40 -19.11 -6.03
CA TYR A 62 -2.21 -17.68 -5.89
C TYR A 62 -3.14 -17.15 -4.80
N SER A 63 -2.62 -16.39 -3.88
CA SER A 63 -3.42 -15.83 -2.80
C SER A 63 -4.34 -14.71 -3.28
N VAL A 64 -5.49 -14.62 -2.63
CA VAL A 64 -6.45 -13.52 -2.80
C VAL A 64 -6.89 -13.01 -1.44
N ASP A 65 -7.49 -11.84 -1.43
CA ASP A 65 -8.06 -11.27 -0.22
C ASP A 65 -8.98 -12.27 0.48
N CYS A 66 -8.73 -12.49 1.77
CA CYS A 66 -9.39 -13.51 2.58
C CYS A 66 -10.89 -13.30 2.76
N ASP A 67 -11.43 -12.10 2.51
CA ASP A 67 -12.86 -11.81 2.54
C ASP A 67 -13.63 -12.50 1.41
N HIS A 68 -12.92 -13.10 0.47
CA HIS A 68 -13.48 -13.77 -0.70
C HIS A 68 -13.46 -15.30 -0.62
N VAL A 69 -13.14 -15.87 0.55
CA VAL A 69 -13.14 -17.33 0.77
C VAL A 69 -14.48 -17.96 0.39
N GLY A 70 -14.43 -19.07 -0.35
CA GLY A 70 -15.59 -19.84 -0.80
C GLY A 70 -16.36 -19.25 -1.98
N LYS A 71 -16.02 -18.04 -2.42
CA LYS A 71 -16.69 -17.33 -3.52
C LYS A 71 -16.10 -17.70 -4.87
N THR A 72 -16.91 -17.60 -5.93
CA THR A 72 -16.46 -17.74 -7.32
C THR A 72 -15.88 -16.41 -7.79
N VAL A 73 -14.76 -16.48 -8.48
CA VAL A 73 -13.97 -15.35 -9.00
C VAL A 73 -13.56 -15.57 -10.44
N GLN A 74 -13.16 -14.54 -11.13
CA GLN A 74 -12.61 -14.62 -12.49
C GLN A 74 -11.09 -14.47 -12.43
N VAL A 75 -10.38 -15.41 -13.04
CA VAL A 75 -8.92 -15.38 -13.18
C VAL A 75 -8.59 -14.88 -14.57
N ARG A 76 -8.05 -13.69 -14.67
CA ARG A 76 -7.54 -13.09 -15.90
C ARG A 76 -6.06 -13.39 -16.03
N VAL A 77 -5.73 -14.12 -17.07
CA VAL A 77 -4.37 -14.63 -17.30
C VAL A 77 -3.73 -13.84 -18.41
N TYR A 78 -2.75 -13.06 -18.05
CA TYR A 78 -1.88 -12.35 -18.98
C TYR A 78 -0.62 -13.15 -19.29
N ALA A 79 0.23 -12.61 -20.18
CA ALA A 79 1.49 -13.25 -20.51
C ALA A 79 2.45 -13.30 -19.31
N ASP A 80 2.48 -12.24 -18.50
CA ASP A 80 3.44 -12.01 -17.41
C ASP A 80 2.81 -12.07 -16.01
N ARG A 81 1.49 -11.89 -15.89
CA ARG A 81 0.79 -11.80 -14.60
C ARG A 81 -0.55 -12.49 -14.59
N ILE A 82 -1.06 -12.71 -13.38
CA ILE A 82 -2.40 -13.24 -13.11
C ILE A 82 -3.13 -12.21 -12.25
N VAL A 83 -4.31 -11.81 -12.71
CA VAL A 83 -5.19 -10.88 -12.00
C VAL A 83 -6.48 -11.60 -11.64
N ILE A 84 -6.82 -11.63 -10.37
CA ILE A 84 -8.04 -12.26 -9.87
C ILE A 84 -9.06 -11.16 -9.59
N VAL A 85 -10.24 -11.29 -10.21
CA VAL A 85 -11.27 -10.25 -10.20
C VAL A 85 -12.59 -10.82 -9.69
N ARG A 86 -13.32 -10.01 -8.92
CA ARG A 86 -14.68 -10.28 -8.52
C ARG A 86 -15.51 -8.99 -8.54
N ASN A 87 -16.68 -9.03 -9.19
CA ASN A 87 -17.55 -7.85 -9.33
C ASN A 87 -16.80 -6.62 -9.87
N ALA A 88 -15.99 -6.80 -10.90
CA ALA A 88 -15.12 -5.79 -11.49
C ALA A 88 -14.02 -5.23 -10.57
N GLN A 89 -13.87 -5.75 -9.36
CA GLN A 89 -12.82 -5.35 -8.41
C GLN A 89 -11.68 -6.36 -8.44
N VAL A 90 -10.44 -5.88 -8.52
CA VAL A 90 -9.23 -6.70 -8.37
C VAL A 90 -9.07 -7.09 -6.91
N ILE A 91 -9.01 -8.39 -6.65
CA ILE A 91 -8.86 -8.98 -5.31
C ILE A 91 -7.54 -9.71 -5.11
N GLY A 92 -6.73 -9.77 -6.14
CA GLY A 92 -5.38 -10.30 -6.11
C GLY A 92 -4.68 -10.12 -7.45
N GLU A 93 -3.41 -9.75 -7.40
CA GLU A 93 -2.53 -9.66 -8.57
C GLU A 93 -1.18 -10.26 -8.22
N HIS A 94 -0.64 -11.07 -9.12
CA HIS A 94 0.61 -11.81 -8.92
C HIS A 94 1.36 -11.96 -10.23
N ASP A 95 2.67 -12.03 -10.19
CA ASP A 95 3.48 -12.47 -11.31
C ASP A 95 3.13 -13.91 -11.69
N ARG A 96 3.00 -14.16 -12.99
CA ARG A 96 2.69 -15.49 -13.49
C ARG A 96 3.88 -16.42 -13.33
N HIS A 97 3.66 -17.55 -12.65
CA HIS A 97 4.67 -18.60 -12.53
C HIS A 97 4.41 -19.71 -13.56
N PHE A 98 5.41 -19.99 -14.39
CA PHE A 98 5.32 -21.00 -15.45
C PHE A 98 5.70 -22.44 -15.01
N GLY A 99 6.23 -22.60 -13.79
CA GLY A 99 6.46 -23.90 -13.16
C GLY A 99 5.17 -24.52 -12.62
N ARG A 100 5.31 -25.57 -11.81
CA ARG A 100 4.18 -26.31 -11.21
C ARG A 100 4.35 -26.47 -9.71
N GLY A 101 3.23 -26.55 -8.99
CA GLY A 101 3.20 -26.86 -7.56
C GLY A 101 3.59 -25.73 -6.63
N LYS A 102 3.83 -24.51 -7.15
CA LYS A 102 4.20 -23.36 -6.32
C LYS A 102 2.95 -22.70 -5.71
N THR A 103 3.08 -22.25 -4.48
CA THR A 103 2.10 -21.37 -3.84
C THR A 103 2.72 -19.98 -3.70
N ILE A 104 2.07 -18.99 -4.31
CA ILE A 104 2.49 -17.59 -4.33
C ILE A 104 1.59 -16.83 -3.37
N PHE A 105 2.18 -16.30 -2.31
CA PHE A 105 1.48 -15.55 -1.30
C PHE A 105 1.73 -14.05 -1.46
N ASN A 106 0.67 -13.26 -1.29
CA ASN A 106 0.78 -11.86 -0.93
C ASN A 106 0.31 -11.74 0.54
N PRO A 107 1.18 -11.46 1.50
CA PRO A 107 0.82 -11.42 2.92
C PRO A 107 -0.29 -10.42 3.25
N TRP A 108 -0.40 -9.33 2.47
CA TRP A 108 -1.42 -8.29 2.65
C TRP A 108 -2.85 -8.83 2.48
N HIS A 109 -3.05 -9.90 1.74
CA HIS A 109 -4.36 -10.56 1.59
C HIS A 109 -4.88 -11.21 2.88
N TYR A 110 -4.05 -11.35 3.89
CA TYR A 110 -4.37 -12.05 5.14
C TYR A 110 -4.50 -11.12 6.35
N LEU A 111 -4.56 -9.80 6.15
CA LEU A 111 -4.62 -8.84 7.27
C LEU A 111 -5.86 -9.03 8.15
N ALA A 112 -7.04 -9.31 7.56
CA ALA A 112 -8.26 -9.57 8.34
C ALA A 112 -8.18 -10.89 9.14
N VAL A 113 -7.38 -11.86 8.68
CA VAL A 113 -7.10 -13.09 9.45
C VAL A 113 -6.19 -12.78 10.63
N LEU A 114 -5.15 -11.94 10.42
CA LEU A 114 -4.23 -11.51 11.49
C LEU A 114 -4.95 -10.73 12.59
N GLU A 115 -5.95 -9.94 12.26
CA GLU A 115 -6.77 -9.24 13.24
C GLU A 115 -7.41 -10.21 14.24
N ARG A 116 -7.99 -11.29 13.73
CA ARG A 116 -8.64 -12.32 14.55
C ARG A 116 -7.65 -13.24 15.25
N LYS A 117 -6.52 -13.50 14.62
CA LYS A 117 -5.48 -14.47 15.08
C LYS A 117 -4.08 -13.88 14.91
N PRO A 118 -3.66 -12.90 15.72
CA PRO A 118 -2.33 -12.28 15.62
C PRO A 118 -1.18 -13.29 15.65
N GLY A 119 -1.33 -14.36 16.43
CA GLY A 119 -0.34 -15.44 16.52
C GLY A 119 -0.05 -16.18 15.20
N ALA A 120 -0.93 -16.06 14.19
CA ALA A 120 -0.67 -16.62 12.86
C ALA A 120 0.55 -15.97 12.18
N LEU A 121 0.92 -14.75 12.58
CA LEU A 121 2.10 -14.05 12.09
C LEU A 121 3.40 -14.82 12.41
N ARG A 122 3.42 -15.61 13.50
CA ARG A 122 4.62 -16.34 13.95
C ARG A 122 5.02 -17.47 13.03
N ASN A 123 4.04 -18.25 12.53
CA ASN A 123 4.26 -19.51 11.82
C ASN A 123 3.48 -19.64 10.51
N GLY A 124 2.64 -18.66 10.16
CA GLY A 124 1.83 -18.70 8.95
C GLY A 124 2.67 -18.70 7.68
N ALA A 125 2.40 -19.65 6.77
CA ALA A 125 3.13 -19.77 5.51
C ALA A 125 3.17 -18.45 4.69
N PRO A 126 2.11 -17.61 4.65
CA PRO A 126 2.15 -16.35 3.93
C PRO A 126 3.17 -15.34 4.46
N PHE A 127 3.62 -15.45 5.72
CA PHE A 127 4.43 -14.45 6.41
C PHE A 127 5.90 -14.83 6.55
N ARG A 128 6.31 -16.03 6.10
CA ARG A 128 7.70 -16.52 6.27
C ARG A 128 8.73 -15.69 5.53
N ASP A 129 8.42 -15.35 4.28
CA ASP A 129 9.32 -14.64 3.37
C ASP A 129 8.77 -13.24 3.06
N TRP A 130 8.14 -12.59 4.06
CA TRP A 130 7.54 -11.29 3.88
C TRP A 130 8.63 -10.20 3.82
N ASN A 131 8.81 -9.65 2.63
CA ASN A 131 9.71 -8.52 2.42
C ASN A 131 9.00 -7.22 2.83
N LEU A 132 9.29 -6.75 4.04
CA LEU A 132 8.77 -5.49 4.58
C LEU A 132 9.77 -4.35 4.34
N PRO A 133 9.31 -3.10 4.22
CA PRO A 133 10.19 -1.94 4.28
C PRO A 133 11.07 -1.93 5.53
N GLU A 134 12.27 -1.38 5.41
CA GLU A 134 13.32 -1.48 6.42
C GLU A 134 12.89 -0.97 7.82
N GLY A 135 12.18 0.17 7.87
CA GLY A 135 11.72 0.74 9.14
C GLY A 135 10.68 -0.14 9.83
N ILE A 136 9.71 -0.65 9.05
CA ILE A 136 8.68 -1.56 9.56
C ILE A 136 9.31 -2.87 10.04
N ASP A 137 10.25 -3.46 9.26
CA ASP A 137 10.92 -4.69 9.65
C ASP A 137 11.76 -4.51 10.91
N ARG A 138 12.52 -3.42 11.04
CA ARG A 138 13.27 -3.10 12.25
C ARG A 138 12.37 -2.92 13.47
N VAL A 139 11.23 -2.26 13.34
CA VAL A 139 10.22 -2.15 14.41
C VAL A 139 9.70 -3.54 14.77
N HIS A 140 9.37 -4.39 13.80
CA HIS A 140 8.96 -5.77 14.04
C HIS A 140 9.99 -6.55 14.87
N GLN A 141 11.26 -6.49 14.49
CA GLN A 141 12.34 -7.17 15.21
C GLN A 141 12.51 -6.64 16.63
N GLN A 142 12.39 -5.33 16.85
CA GLN A 142 12.48 -4.73 18.17
C GLN A 142 11.29 -5.07 19.06
N LEU A 143 10.07 -5.08 18.50
CA LEU A 143 8.88 -5.52 19.23
C LEU A 143 9.04 -6.98 19.70
N LYS A 144 9.52 -7.87 18.84
CA LYS A 144 9.79 -9.29 19.20
C LYS A 144 10.76 -9.45 20.37
N ARG A 145 11.73 -8.54 20.49
CA ARG A 145 12.74 -8.59 21.56
C ARG A 145 12.22 -8.01 22.89
N ARG A 146 11.31 -7.04 22.84
CA ARG A 146 10.91 -6.25 24.00
C ARG A 146 9.59 -6.70 24.64
N TYR A 147 8.66 -7.25 23.84
CA TYR A 147 7.29 -7.50 24.27
C TYR A 147 6.85 -8.93 24.02
N THR A 148 6.11 -9.50 24.95
CA THR A 148 5.52 -10.83 24.81
C THR A 148 4.31 -10.85 23.87
N ASP A 149 3.58 -9.73 23.79
CA ASP A 149 2.42 -9.47 22.92
C ASP A 149 2.77 -8.76 21.60
N TRP A 150 4.04 -8.88 21.18
CA TRP A 150 4.59 -8.22 20.01
C TRP A 150 3.76 -8.44 18.74
N ASP A 151 3.17 -9.63 18.58
CA ASP A 151 2.34 -9.99 17.44
C ASP A 151 1.07 -9.13 17.36
N ARG A 152 0.39 -8.87 18.48
CA ARG A 152 -0.77 -7.98 18.54
C ARG A 152 -0.40 -6.54 18.21
N GLN A 153 0.69 -6.06 18.77
CA GLN A 153 1.17 -4.70 18.48
C GLN A 153 1.56 -4.54 17.02
N PHE A 154 2.28 -5.51 16.48
CA PHE A 154 2.71 -5.45 15.07
C PHE A 154 1.54 -5.58 14.09
N VAL A 155 0.58 -6.45 14.36
CA VAL A 155 -0.66 -6.54 13.56
C VAL A 155 -1.39 -5.20 13.55
N GLY A 156 -1.46 -4.49 14.67
CA GLY A 156 -2.05 -3.15 14.70
C GLY A 156 -1.32 -2.12 13.82
N ILE A 157 0.00 -2.22 13.71
CA ILE A 157 0.80 -1.39 12.78
C ILE A 157 0.49 -1.78 11.32
N LEU A 158 0.41 -3.07 11.01
CA LEU A 158 0.06 -3.54 9.66
C LEU A 158 -1.35 -3.13 9.22
N GLN A 159 -2.32 -3.14 10.14
CA GLN A 159 -3.66 -2.63 9.88
C GLN A 159 -3.66 -1.12 9.57
N ALA A 160 -2.80 -0.37 10.27
CA ALA A 160 -2.64 1.04 10.01
C ALA A 160 -2.08 1.31 8.60
N VAL A 161 -1.27 0.40 8.03
CA VAL A 161 -0.83 0.50 6.62
C VAL A 161 -2.01 0.48 5.66
N ALA A 162 -3.03 -0.36 5.92
CA ALA A 162 -4.24 -0.41 5.09
C ALA A 162 -5.05 0.90 5.15
N LEU A 163 -5.01 1.63 6.28
CA LEU A 163 -5.75 2.88 6.48
C LEU A 163 -4.99 4.12 6.01
N TYR A 164 -3.69 4.16 6.25
CA TYR A 164 -2.87 5.36 6.07
C TYR A 164 -1.88 5.27 4.91
N GLY A 165 -1.70 4.08 4.35
CA GLY A 165 -0.70 3.79 3.33
C GLY A 165 0.65 3.37 3.90
N LEU A 166 1.50 2.82 3.05
CA LEU A 166 2.78 2.23 3.44
C LEU A 166 3.81 3.31 3.84
N GLU A 167 3.95 4.37 3.04
CA GLU A 167 4.96 5.42 3.26
C GLU A 167 4.79 6.15 4.61
N PRO A 168 3.59 6.64 5.01
CA PRO A 168 3.42 7.31 6.29
C PRO A 168 3.74 6.42 7.49
N ILE A 169 3.43 5.13 7.40
CA ILE A 169 3.74 4.16 8.46
C ILE A 169 5.24 3.87 8.51
N GLU A 170 5.88 3.71 7.37
CA GLU A 170 7.34 3.51 7.28
C GLU A 170 8.10 4.70 7.89
N ASP A 171 7.70 5.93 7.58
CA ASP A 171 8.30 7.14 8.15
C ASP A 171 8.08 7.25 9.66
N ALA A 172 6.88 6.92 10.13
CA ALA A 172 6.58 6.87 11.57
C ALA A 172 7.41 5.78 12.29
N CYS A 173 7.58 4.62 11.68
CA CYS A 173 8.44 3.56 12.20
C CYS A 173 9.90 4.02 12.30
N ARG A 174 10.43 4.69 11.28
CA ARG A 174 11.80 5.26 11.32
C ARG A 174 11.95 6.31 12.42
N GLN A 175 10.95 7.16 12.65
CA GLN A 175 10.94 8.13 13.73
C GLN A 175 10.90 7.45 15.11
N ALA A 176 10.02 6.46 15.31
CA ALA A 176 9.93 5.69 16.54
C ALA A 176 11.27 5.00 16.90
N LEU A 177 11.98 4.47 15.89
CA LEU A 177 13.30 3.88 16.04
C LEU A 177 14.34 4.92 16.48
N LYS A 178 14.34 6.12 15.89
CA LYS A 178 15.25 7.22 16.28
C LYS A 178 15.01 7.68 17.72
N MET A 179 13.74 7.72 18.12
CA MET A 179 13.36 8.07 19.51
C MET A 179 13.58 6.94 20.51
N ASN A 180 13.89 5.73 20.03
CA ASN A 180 14.00 4.49 20.82
C ASN A 180 12.73 4.15 21.63
N VAL A 181 11.57 4.65 21.21
CA VAL A 181 10.26 4.38 21.82
C VAL A 181 9.43 3.58 20.81
N ILE A 182 9.42 2.25 20.98
CA ILE A 182 8.88 1.33 20.00
C ILE A 182 7.65 0.66 20.59
N SER A 183 6.49 1.17 20.22
CA SER A 183 5.18 0.58 20.49
C SER A 183 4.22 0.91 19.35
N LYS A 184 3.13 0.15 19.25
CA LYS A 184 2.04 0.44 18.30
C LYS A 184 1.51 1.87 18.49
N GLU A 185 1.27 2.27 19.74
CA GLU A 185 0.71 3.58 20.09
C GLU A 185 1.63 4.71 19.62
N THR A 186 2.95 4.56 19.82
CA THR A 186 3.93 5.56 19.36
C THR A 186 3.87 5.73 17.84
N VAL A 187 3.87 4.63 17.09
CA VAL A 187 3.80 4.68 15.62
C VAL A 187 2.52 5.35 15.17
N LEU A 188 1.36 4.99 15.74
CA LEU A 188 0.07 5.60 15.37
C LEU A 188 0.02 7.09 15.71
N ASN A 189 0.51 7.50 16.88
CA ASN A 189 0.57 8.91 17.28
C ASN A 189 1.46 9.73 16.33
N LEU A 190 2.59 9.19 15.88
CA LEU A 190 3.46 9.85 14.92
C LEU A 190 2.77 10.04 13.56
N VAL A 191 2.01 9.04 13.10
CA VAL A 191 1.22 9.15 11.87
C VAL A 191 0.14 10.23 12.01
N HIS A 192 -0.63 10.24 13.10
CA HIS A 192 -1.64 11.26 13.35
C HIS A 192 -1.02 12.65 13.38
N ARG A 193 0.04 12.83 14.16
CA ARG A 193 0.75 14.11 14.27
C ARG A 193 1.31 14.62 12.94
N SER A 194 1.79 13.74 12.07
CA SER A 194 2.28 14.14 10.74
C SER A 194 1.15 14.63 9.82
N ARG A 195 -0.07 14.11 10.01
CA ARG A 195 -1.27 14.54 9.26
C ARG A 195 -1.83 15.85 9.79
N ASP A 196 -1.91 16.01 11.11
CA ASP A 196 -2.44 17.21 11.74
C ASP A 196 -1.59 18.44 11.40
N ARG A 197 -0.26 18.29 11.31
CA ARG A 197 0.62 19.38 10.85
C ARG A 197 0.30 19.89 9.44
N ARG A 198 -0.31 19.08 8.57
CA ARG A 198 -0.77 19.54 7.24
C ARG A 198 -2.05 20.36 7.30
N LEU A 199 -2.74 20.35 8.43
CA LEU A 199 -3.99 21.09 8.65
C LEU A 199 -3.79 22.41 9.40
N GLU A 200 -2.55 22.77 9.81
CA GLU A 200 -2.24 24.14 10.26
C GLU A 200 -2.34 25.08 9.07
N ALA A 201 -3.58 25.32 8.62
CA ALA A 201 -3.86 26.50 7.84
C ALA A 201 -3.46 27.70 8.71
N VAL A 202 -2.55 28.51 8.23
CA VAL A 202 -2.27 29.83 8.82
C VAL A 202 -3.61 30.57 8.79
N VAL A 203 -4.30 30.59 9.93
CA VAL A 203 -5.52 31.35 10.08
C VAL A 203 -5.08 32.79 10.16
N ASP A 204 -5.35 33.56 9.11
CA ASP A 204 -5.10 35.00 9.08
C ASP A 204 -6.10 35.63 10.06
N LEU A 205 -5.63 35.92 11.29
CA LEU A 205 -6.44 36.46 12.36
C LEU A 205 -6.66 37.94 12.13
N PRO A 206 -7.90 38.43 12.12
CA PRO A 206 -8.18 39.87 12.11
C PRO A 206 -7.45 40.55 13.27
N PRO A 207 -6.93 41.80 13.08
CA PRO A 207 -6.09 42.47 14.08
C PRO A 207 -6.69 42.60 15.49
N HIS A 208 -8.03 42.60 15.59
CA HIS A 208 -8.73 42.67 16.88
C HIS A 208 -8.76 41.31 17.65
N LEU A 209 -8.43 40.20 16.99
CA LEU A 209 -8.34 38.87 17.60
C LEU A 209 -6.89 38.43 17.90
N VAL A 210 -5.92 39.25 17.51
CA VAL A 210 -4.52 39.00 17.85
C VAL A 210 -4.31 39.31 19.34
N LEU A 211 -3.83 38.32 20.08
CA LEU A 211 -3.51 38.48 21.50
C LEU A 211 -2.42 39.55 21.67
N LYS A 212 -2.69 40.59 22.48
CA LYS A 212 -1.72 41.64 22.79
C LYS A 212 -0.54 41.12 23.63
N HIS A 213 -0.74 40.04 24.36
CA HIS A 213 0.28 39.37 25.17
C HIS A 213 0.18 37.87 24.97
N GLU A 214 1.30 37.21 24.76
CA GLU A 214 1.39 35.77 24.69
C GLU A 214 1.14 35.19 26.09
N PRO A 215 0.16 34.26 26.27
CA PRO A 215 -0.13 33.68 27.57
C PRO A 215 1.03 32.76 27.97
N VAL A 216 1.82 33.15 28.93
CA VAL A 216 2.89 32.31 29.51
C VAL A 216 2.27 31.46 30.61
N ALA A 217 2.37 30.11 30.46
CA ALA A 217 1.92 29.18 31.47
C ALA A 217 2.82 29.26 32.73
N ASP A 218 2.29 29.83 33.81
CA ASP A 218 2.98 29.87 35.12
C ASP A 218 2.58 28.63 35.96
N CYS A 219 3.36 27.58 35.88
CA CYS A 219 3.14 26.34 36.61
C CYS A 219 3.27 26.53 38.14
N ARG A 220 3.97 27.57 38.61
CA ARG A 220 4.12 27.89 40.05
C ARG A 220 2.78 28.25 40.70
N ARG A 221 1.81 28.67 39.92
CA ARG A 221 0.44 28.95 40.40
C ARG A 221 -0.20 27.73 41.06
N TYR A 222 0.19 26.52 40.61
CA TYR A 222 -0.35 25.25 41.12
C TYR A 222 0.41 24.76 42.34
N ASP A 223 1.60 25.26 42.65
CA ASP A 223 2.38 24.87 43.83
C ASP A 223 1.67 25.24 45.16
N ARG A 224 0.74 26.19 45.13
CA ARG A 224 -0.11 26.52 46.25
C ARG A 224 -1.05 25.38 46.64
N LEU A 225 -1.58 24.64 45.67
CA LEU A 225 -2.46 23.50 45.90
C LEU A 225 -1.74 22.34 46.62
N LEU A 226 -0.44 22.18 46.40
CA LEU A 226 0.37 21.18 47.09
C LEU A 226 0.62 21.52 48.58
N LYS A 227 0.65 22.81 48.92
CA LYS A 227 0.84 23.27 50.31
C LYS A 227 -0.42 23.13 51.17
N GLU A 228 -1.60 23.29 50.59
CA GLU A 228 -2.88 23.15 51.31
C GLU A 228 -3.22 21.70 51.65
N VAL A 229 -2.74 20.71 50.89
CA VAL A 229 -2.96 19.27 51.17
C VAL A 229 -2.23 18.79 52.41
N HIS A 230 -1.10 19.43 52.83
CA HIS A 230 -0.34 19.08 53.99
C HIS A 230 -0.93 19.62 55.33
N HIS A 231 -1.86 20.56 55.29
CA HIS A 231 -2.53 21.11 56.47
C HIS A 231 -3.86 20.40 56.81
N ALA A 232 -4.39 19.56 55.97
CA ALA A 232 -5.65 18.85 56.20
C ALA A 232 -5.41 17.42 56.79
N ALA A 233 -4.17 17.04 57.08
CA ALA A 233 -3.80 15.70 57.58
C ALA A 233 -3.16 15.73 59.00
N GLN A 234 -3.49 16.74 59.85
CA GLN A 234 -3.19 16.74 61.29
C GLN A 234 -4.45 16.77 62.11
#